data_9dab28692f36edc3c4855ba53d12cdd6
#
_entry.id   9dab28692f36edc3c4855ba53d12cdd6
#
_cell.length_a   1.000
_cell.length_b   1.000
_cell.length_c   1.000
_cell.angle_alpha   90.00
_cell.angle_beta   90.00
_cell.angle_gamma   90.00
#
_symmetry.space_group_name_H-M   'P 1'
#
loop_
_entity.id
_entity.type
_entity.pdbx_description
1 polymer ?
#
loop_
_entity_poly.entity_id
_entity_poly.type
_entity_poly.pdbx_seq_one_letter_code
_entity_poly.pdbx_strand_id
1 'polypeptide(L)'
;MGNVNILEKRMIKYEVSVKQTAKFIMMLLILSLAYVMPAATTKKIQQVSTVPKKTLTVLLDAGHGADDSGKVGINQVLEKDINLEIAKYVKEFLEKEGINVVMTREDDSPLYQSSDRNKKLADMKKRIQIMVDCDADIAVSIHQNSYTQESVKGPQVFYYKDSVEGKKLAASIQEAFDLVIGDENTRTIKPNGEYYLLVHSPMPLVICECGFLSNWEEAKLLATPTYQKSIAKAIGQGILEYLANEKRL
;
A
#
# COMPACT_ATOMS: atom_id res chain seq x y z
N MET A 1 47.48 12.45 -83.82
CA MET A 1 46.33 12.80 -82.93
C MET A 1 45.92 11.67 -81.98
N GLY A 2 46.81 10.83 -81.47
CA GLY A 2 46.44 9.65 -80.72
C GLY A 2 46.92 9.63 -79.25
N ASN A 3 47.85 10.42 -78.78
CA ASN A 3 48.49 10.26 -77.46
C ASN A 3 47.89 11.12 -76.35
N VAL A 4 47.10 12.16 -76.62
CA VAL A 4 46.46 13.01 -75.60
C VAL A 4 45.33 12.29 -74.94
N ASN A 5 44.62 11.41 -75.61
CA ASN A 5 43.43 10.71 -75.12
C ASN A 5 43.72 9.63 -74.04
N ILE A 6 44.95 9.09 -74.03
CA ILE A 6 45.32 8.04 -73.04
C ILE A 6 45.69 8.63 -71.68
N LEU A 7 46.39 9.75 -71.67
CA LEU A 7 46.78 10.46 -70.49
C LEU A 7 45.56 11.07 -69.78
N GLU A 8 44.65 11.66 -70.48
CA GLU A 8 43.41 12.22 -70.01
C GLU A 8 42.50 11.13 -69.34
N LYS A 9 42.36 9.98 -70.02
CA LYS A 9 41.59 8.84 -69.45
C LYS A 9 42.25 8.28 -68.22
N ARG A 10 43.57 8.27 -68.11
CA ARG A 10 44.29 7.83 -66.89
C ARG A 10 44.08 8.82 -65.70
N MET A 11 44.15 10.14 -66.00
CA MET A 11 43.93 11.19 -65.03
C MET A 11 42.48 11.12 -64.45
N ILE A 12 41.49 11.02 -65.33
CA ILE A 12 40.08 10.91 -64.97
C ILE A 12 39.86 9.64 -64.08
N LYS A 13 40.45 8.51 -64.49
CA LYS A 13 40.33 7.25 -63.71
C LYS A 13 40.98 7.35 -62.34
N TYR A 14 42.13 8.04 -62.22
CA TYR A 14 42.82 8.30 -61.00
C TYR A 14 41.97 9.22 -60.06
N GLU A 15 41.43 10.30 -60.62
CA GLU A 15 40.58 11.25 -59.88
C GLU A 15 39.28 10.61 -59.35
N VAL A 16 38.63 9.74 -60.13
CA VAL A 16 37.47 8.96 -59.72
C VAL A 16 37.83 7.97 -58.59
N SER A 17 39.00 7.31 -58.70
CA SER A 17 39.49 6.38 -57.69
C SER A 17 39.76 7.08 -56.35
N VAL A 18 40.42 8.27 -56.42
CA VAL A 18 40.71 9.05 -55.20
C VAL A 18 39.42 9.54 -54.56
N LYS A 19 38.43 10.01 -55.32
CA LYS A 19 37.10 10.42 -54.78
C LYS A 19 36.34 9.27 -54.20
N GLN A 20 36.39 8.05 -54.73
CA GLN A 20 35.75 6.84 -54.18
C GLN A 20 36.45 6.41 -52.90
N THR A 21 37.78 6.41 -52.85
CA THR A 21 38.54 6.08 -51.64
C THR A 21 38.25 7.06 -50.52
N ALA A 22 38.20 8.37 -50.81
CA ALA A 22 37.85 9.39 -49.83
C ALA A 22 36.42 9.20 -49.27
N LYS A 23 35.44 8.87 -50.11
CA LYS A 23 34.07 8.55 -49.69
C LYS A 23 34.02 7.31 -48.76
N PHE A 24 34.79 6.27 -49.10
CA PHE A 24 34.85 5.06 -48.29
C PHE A 24 35.49 5.30 -46.92
N ILE A 25 36.58 6.07 -46.85
CA ILE A 25 37.20 6.48 -45.60
C ILE A 25 36.23 7.31 -44.73
N MET A 26 35.51 8.27 -45.33
CA MET A 26 34.52 9.10 -44.65
C MET A 26 33.36 8.25 -44.10
N MET A 27 32.89 7.25 -44.86
CA MET A 27 31.84 6.32 -44.40
C MET A 27 32.31 5.46 -43.22
N LEU A 28 33.58 4.99 -43.24
CA LEU A 28 34.17 4.25 -42.11
C LEU A 28 34.32 5.12 -40.87
N LEU A 29 34.68 6.40 -41.01
CA LEU A 29 34.74 7.35 -39.92
C LEU A 29 33.36 7.62 -39.31
N ILE A 30 32.32 7.76 -40.13
CA ILE A 30 30.95 7.94 -39.66
C ILE A 30 30.46 6.68 -38.91
N LEU A 31 30.75 5.48 -39.44
CA LEU A 31 30.40 4.22 -38.79
C LEU A 31 31.16 4.03 -37.48
N SER A 32 32.45 4.41 -37.40
CA SER A 32 33.21 4.36 -36.15
C SER A 32 32.68 5.36 -35.11
N LEU A 33 32.28 6.56 -35.52
CA LEU A 33 31.64 7.55 -34.63
C LEU A 33 30.28 7.07 -34.10
N ALA A 34 29.47 6.44 -34.97
CA ALA A 34 28.18 5.85 -34.60
C ALA A 34 28.32 4.65 -33.65
N TYR A 35 29.44 3.91 -33.72
CA TYR A 35 29.73 2.79 -32.80
C TYR A 35 30.23 3.26 -31.44
N VAL A 36 31.01 4.34 -31.37
CA VAL A 36 31.58 4.87 -30.14
C VAL A 36 30.57 5.70 -29.33
N MET A 37 29.68 6.44 -30.00
CA MET A 37 28.69 7.30 -29.33
C MET A 37 27.69 6.55 -28.46
N PRO A 38 27.08 5.41 -28.85
CA PRO A 38 26.19 4.64 -27.99
C PRO A 38 26.88 4.08 -26.76
N ALA A 39 28.15 3.69 -26.86
CA ALA A 39 28.89 3.14 -25.73
C ALA A 39 29.26 4.20 -24.65
N ALA A 40 29.45 5.46 -25.09
CA ALA A 40 29.72 6.57 -24.15
C ALA A 40 28.47 7.11 -23.48
N THR A 41 27.31 7.04 -24.17
CA THR A 41 26.02 7.48 -23.57
C THR A 41 25.41 6.45 -22.64
N THR A 42 25.58 5.14 -22.88
CA THR A 42 25.09 4.09 -21.97
C THR A 42 25.83 4.04 -20.65
N LYS A 43 27.12 4.44 -20.58
CA LYS A 43 27.85 4.51 -19.30
C LYS A 43 27.42 5.69 -18.42
N LYS A 44 26.81 6.74 -18.96
CA LYS A 44 26.34 7.91 -18.19
C LYS A 44 24.90 7.77 -17.64
N ILE A 45 24.11 6.85 -18.20
CA ILE A 45 22.71 6.64 -17.74
C ILE A 45 22.66 5.70 -16.51
N GLN A 46 23.73 5.00 -16.17
CA GLN A 46 23.76 4.05 -15.04
C GLN A 46 24.11 4.68 -13.70
N GLN A 47 24.22 6.01 -13.60
CA GLN A 47 24.25 6.74 -12.34
C GLN A 47 22.91 7.46 -12.10
N VAL A 48 21.80 6.75 -12.24
CA VAL A 48 20.59 7.12 -11.51
C VAL A 48 20.92 6.85 -10.05
N SER A 49 21.11 7.90 -9.28
CA SER A 49 21.18 7.87 -7.84
C SER A 49 20.01 7.00 -7.34
N THR A 50 20.26 5.77 -6.98
CA THR A 50 19.34 4.98 -6.19
C THR A 50 19.33 5.60 -4.79
N VAL A 51 18.60 6.70 -4.62
CA VAL A 51 18.08 7.03 -3.30
C VAL A 51 17.30 5.76 -2.91
N PRO A 52 17.66 5.07 -1.84
CA PRO A 52 16.93 3.88 -1.44
C PRO A 52 15.47 4.33 -1.28
N LYS A 53 14.56 3.76 -2.10
CA LYS A 53 13.12 4.03 -1.96
C LYS A 53 12.77 3.61 -0.53
N LYS A 54 12.34 4.57 0.30
CA LYS A 54 11.91 4.26 1.68
C LYS A 54 10.84 3.17 1.56
N THR A 55 11.07 2.02 2.18
CA THR A 55 10.08 0.95 2.22
C THR A 55 8.89 1.48 3.01
N LEU A 56 7.72 1.53 2.36
CA LEU A 56 6.50 1.96 3.03
C LEU A 56 6.13 0.96 4.12
N THR A 57 5.78 1.47 5.28
CA THR A 57 5.38 0.67 6.44
C THR A 57 3.94 1.00 6.83
N VAL A 58 3.10 -0.02 6.87
CA VAL A 58 1.72 0.04 7.35
C VAL A 58 1.63 -0.66 8.69
N LEU A 59 1.06 0.01 9.68
CA LEU A 59 0.74 -0.64 10.94
C LEU A 59 -0.72 -1.13 10.90
N LEU A 60 -0.90 -2.41 11.22
CA LEU A 60 -2.22 -3.02 11.42
C LEU A 60 -2.45 -3.24 12.92
N ASP A 61 -3.52 -2.66 13.41
CA ASP A 61 -3.96 -2.85 14.78
C ASP A 61 -5.16 -3.79 14.82
N ALA A 62 -4.96 -5.00 15.36
CA ALA A 62 -6.06 -5.92 15.61
C ALA A 62 -6.71 -5.53 16.94
N GLY A 63 -7.88 -4.88 16.89
CA GLY A 63 -8.57 -4.38 18.07
C GLY A 63 -8.85 -5.45 19.10
N HIS A 64 -8.90 -5.06 20.40
CA HIS A 64 -9.08 -5.96 21.55
C HIS A 64 -7.95 -7.00 21.71
N GLY A 65 -8.18 -8.04 22.50
CA GLY A 65 -7.23 -9.12 22.77
C GLY A 65 -7.12 -9.49 24.24
N ALA A 66 -6.54 -10.63 24.53
CA ALA A 66 -6.42 -11.19 25.87
C ALA A 66 -7.75 -11.20 26.65
N ASP A 67 -7.83 -10.52 27.80
CA ASP A 67 -9.04 -10.45 28.63
C ASP A 67 -10.17 -9.59 28.00
N ASP A 68 -9.86 -8.74 27.02
CA ASP A 68 -10.84 -7.91 26.30
C ASP A 68 -11.33 -8.65 25.05
N SER A 69 -12.46 -9.30 25.14
CA SER A 69 -13.11 -9.98 24.00
C SER A 69 -13.63 -9.03 22.93
N GLY A 70 -13.74 -7.71 23.21
CA GLY A 70 -14.55 -6.81 22.41
C GLY A 70 -16.03 -7.15 22.50
N LYS A 71 -16.78 -6.94 21.43
CA LYS A 71 -18.19 -7.35 21.34
C LYS A 71 -18.30 -8.86 21.19
N VAL A 72 -19.30 -9.43 21.85
CA VAL A 72 -19.72 -10.81 21.63
C VAL A 72 -20.84 -10.78 20.61
N GLY A 73 -20.64 -11.46 19.51
CA GLY A 73 -21.62 -11.53 18.44
C GLY A 73 -22.90 -12.24 18.86
N ILE A 74 -24.00 -11.97 18.17
CA ILE A 74 -25.29 -12.66 18.38
C ILE A 74 -25.16 -14.19 18.19
N ASN A 75 -24.16 -14.64 17.43
CA ASN A 75 -23.76 -16.03 17.20
C ASN A 75 -22.63 -16.52 18.13
N GLN A 76 -22.33 -15.78 19.19
CA GLN A 76 -21.31 -16.06 20.22
C GLN A 76 -19.85 -15.96 19.73
N VAL A 77 -19.56 -15.45 18.54
CA VAL A 77 -18.18 -15.16 18.11
C VAL A 77 -17.62 -13.96 18.88
N LEU A 78 -16.32 -13.98 19.10
CA LEU A 78 -15.64 -12.88 19.79
C LEU A 78 -15.04 -11.91 18.75
N GLU A 79 -15.24 -10.63 18.96
CA GLU A 79 -14.71 -9.57 18.10
C GLU A 79 -13.19 -9.65 17.97
N LYS A 80 -12.47 -9.88 19.08
CA LYS A 80 -10.99 -9.97 19.09
C LYS A 80 -10.43 -11.02 18.14
N ASP A 81 -11.13 -12.16 17.99
CA ASP A 81 -10.67 -13.27 17.16
C ASP A 81 -10.85 -12.91 15.67
N ILE A 82 -11.99 -12.34 15.32
CA ILE A 82 -12.28 -11.87 13.95
C ILE A 82 -11.30 -10.76 13.56
N ASN A 83 -11.05 -9.78 14.45
CA ASN A 83 -10.12 -8.69 14.20
C ASN A 83 -8.72 -9.21 13.90
N LEU A 84 -8.24 -10.20 14.65
CA LEU A 84 -6.92 -10.80 14.47
C LEU A 84 -6.80 -11.53 13.11
N GLU A 85 -7.80 -12.32 12.75
CA GLU A 85 -7.78 -13.07 11.49
C GLU A 85 -7.87 -12.14 10.28
N ILE A 86 -8.74 -11.12 10.32
CA ILE A 86 -8.78 -10.11 9.23
C ILE A 86 -7.44 -9.38 9.14
N ALA A 87 -6.84 -8.96 10.27
CA ALA A 87 -5.55 -8.27 10.28
C ALA A 87 -4.43 -9.13 9.65
N LYS A 88 -4.39 -10.43 9.95
CA LYS A 88 -3.45 -11.37 9.32
C LYS A 88 -3.65 -11.48 7.82
N TYR A 89 -4.89 -11.53 7.33
CA TYR A 89 -5.17 -11.57 5.89
C TYR A 89 -4.81 -10.25 5.20
N VAL A 90 -5.01 -9.08 5.86
CA VAL A 90 -4.55 -7.79 5.33
C VAL A 90 -3.03 -7.77 5.26
N LYS A 91 -2.32 -8.24 6.30
CA LYS A 91 -0.85 -8.37 6.31
C LYS A 91 -0.38 -9.19 5.12
N GLU A 92 -0.92 -10.40 4.96
CA GLU A 92 -0.56 -11.30 3.84
C GLU A 92 -0.79 -10.63 2.48
N PHE A 93 -1.88 -9.88 2.33
CA PHE A 93 -2.18 -9.16 1.09
C PHE A 93 -1.17 -8.05 0.81
N LEU A 94 -0.87 -7.19 1.78
CA LEU A 94 0.02 -6.04 1.62
C LEU A 94 1.49 -6.46 1.44
N GLU A 95 1.95 -7.50 2.15
CA GLU A 95 3.32 -8.02 2.00
C GLU A 95 3.56 -8.60 0.60
N LYS A 96 2.56 -9.21 -0.05
CA LYS A 96 2.62 -9.65 -1.45
C LYS A 96 2.78 -8.48 -2.43
N GLU A 97 2.27 -7.31 -2.07
CA GLU A 97 2.42 -6.07 -2.83
C GLU A 97 3.71 -5.29 -2.48
N GLY A 98 4.59 -5.88 -1.65
CA GLY A 98 5.89 -5.31 -1.29
C GLY A 98 5.83 -4.23 -0.21
N ILE A 99 4.74 -4.12 0.52
CA ILE A 99 4.57 -3.20 1.65
C ILE A 99 5.07 -3.89 2.94
N ASN A 100 5.87 -3.18 3.73
CA ASN A 100 6.24 -3.65 5.06
C ASN A 100 5.07 -3.50 6.03
N VAL A 101 4.76 -4.56 6.78
CA VAL A 101 3.62 -4.56 7.70
C VAL A 101 4.06 -4.87 9.12
N VAL A 102 3.67 -4.02 10.05
CA VAL A 102 3.83 -4.23 11.49
C VAL A 102 2.45 -4.44 12.10
N MET A 103 2.31 -5.40 13.00
CA MET A 103 1.06 -5.63 13.73
C MET A 103 1.22 -5.25 15.20
N THR A 104 0.15 -4.71 15.82
CA THR A 104 0.14 -4.46 17.27
C THR A 104 0.15 -5.75 18.07
N ARG A 105 -0.49 -6.81 17.57
CA ARG A 105 -0.46 -8.18 18.10
C ARG A 105 -0.60 -9.19 16.98
N GLU A 106 0.04 -10.34 17.12
CA GLU A 106 -0.05 -11.47 16.17
C GLU A 106 -0.75 -12.69 16.78
N ASP A 107 -1.04 -12.63 18.07
CA ASP A 107 -1.75 -13.65 18.84
C ASP A 107 -2.70 -13.01 19.86
N ASP A 108 -3.18 -13.79 20.83
CA ASP A 108 -4.07 -13.34 21.90
C ASP A 108 -3.34 -12.98 23.22
N SER A 109 -2.02 -12.73 23.13
CA SER A 109 -1.24 -12.29 24.30
C SER A 109 -1.58 -10.86 24.72
N PRO A 110 -1.59 -10.56 26.03
CA PRO A 110 -1.88 -9.23 26.51
C PRO A 110 -0.76 -8.23 26.16
N LEU A 111 -1.14 -7.02 25.79
CA LEU A 111 -0.23 -5.89 25.60
C LEU A 111 0.01 -5.10 26.89
N TYR A 112 -0.55 -5.54 28.00
CA TYR A 112 -0.42 -4.95 29.34
C TYR A 112 0.26 -5.94 30.30
N GLN A 113 0.72 -5.43 31.44
CA GLN A 113 1.30 -6.25 32.51
C GLN A 113 0.21 -6.65 33.52
N SER A 114 0.36 -7.79 34.17
CA SER A 114 -0.57 -8.23 35.26
C SER A 114 -0.63 -7.23 36.41
N SER A 115 0.43 -6.47 36.65
CA SER A 115 0.56 -5.40 37.65
C SER A 115 -0.14 -4.09 37.28
N ASP A 116 -0.60 -3.91 36.05
CA ASP A 116 -1.25 -2.68 35.62
C ASP A 116 -2.61 -2.52 36.26
N ARG A 117 -2.82 -1.39 36.98
CA ARG A 117 -4.08 -1.08 37.63
C ARG A 117 -5.22 -0.87 36.62
N ASN A 118 -4.94 -0.32 35.48
CA ASN A 118 -5.90 -0.11 34.39
C ASN A 118 -5.35 -0.78 33.12
N LYS A 119 -5.63 -2.08 33.01
CA LYS A 119 -5.20 -2.93 31.89
C LYS A 119 -5.61 -2.36 30.54
N LYS A 120 -6.86 -1.84 30.41
CA LYS A 120 -7.35 -1.26 29.16
C LYS A 120 -6.55 -0.03 28.74
N LEU A 121 -6.25 0.88 29.68
CA LEU A 121 -5.44 2.05 29.35
C LEU A 121 -3.99 1.67 29.05
N ALA A 122 -3.44 0.66 29.74
CA ALA A 122 -2.10 0.15 29.47
C ALA A 122 -2.01 -0.45 28.05
N ASP A 123 -3.00 -1.25 27.66
CA ASP A 123 -3.13 -1.81 26.32
C ASP A 123 -3.18 -0.70 25.25
N MET A 124 -4.06 0.29 25.40
CA MET A 124 -4.15 1.42 24.48
C MET A 124 -2.82 2.19 24.35
N LYS A 125 -2.14 2.44 25.48
CA LYS A 125 -0.83 3.11 25.47
C LYS A 125 0.24 2.26 24.77
N LYS A 126 0.21 0.94 24.97
CA LYS A 126 1.16 0.04 24.32
C LYS A 126 0.96 0.01 22.80
N ARG A 127 -0.28 0.03 22.30
CA ARG A 127 -0.58 0.16 20.86
C ARG A 127 0.00 1.45 20.29
N ILE A 128 -0.21 2.59 20.95
CA ILE A 128 0.40 3.87 20.54
C ILE A 128 1.93 3.79 20.58
N GLN A 129 2.52 3.17 21.60
CA GLN A 129 3.98 3.00 21.67
C GLN A 129 4.52 2.18 20.50
N ILE A 130 3.85 1.10 20.10
CA ILE A 130 4.22 0.29 18.93
C ILE A 130 4.15 1.15 17.66
N MET A 131 3.12 2.01 17.53
CA MET A 131 2.99 2.95 16.40
C MET A 131 4.17 3.91 16.32
N VAL A 132 4.62 4.45 17.45
CA VAL A 132 5.79 5.35 17.52
C VAL A 132 7.07 4.60 17.15
N ASP A 133 7.26 3.40 17.72
CA ASP A 133 8.51 2.64 17.61
C ASP A 133 8.75 2.11 16.19
N CYS A 134 7.70 1.81 15.43
CA CYS A 134 7.82 1.24 14.08
C CYS A 134 7.93 2.27 12.96
N ASP A 135 7.79 3.57 13.24
CA ASP A 135 7.84 4.66 12.25
C ASP A 135 6.97 4.37 11.01
N ALA A 136 5.76 3.85 11.22
CA ALA A 136 4.84 3.52 10.15
C ALA A 136 4.32 4.78 9.45
N ASP A 137 4.05 4.67 8.15
CA ASP A 137 3.55 5.78 7.34
C ASP A 137 2.05 6.02 7.58
N ILE A 138 1.29 4.95 7.86
CA ILE A 138 -0.14 4.94 8.20
C ILE A 138 -0.46 3.79 9.15
N ALA A 139 -1.60 3.89 9.81
CA ALA A 139 -2.13 2.82 10.64
C ALA A 139 -3.61 2.53 10.33
N VAL A 140 -3.99 1.25 10.40
CA VAL A 140 -5.38 0.79 10.23
C VAL A 140 -5.73 -0.13 11.40
N SER A 141 -6.69 0.29 12.22
CA SER A 141 -7.24 -0.50 13.31
C SER A 141 -8.48 -1.26 12.83
N ILE A 142 -8.53 -2.55 13.10
CA ILE A 142 -9.57 -3.46 12.61
C ILE A 142 -10.48 -3.85 13.77
N HIS A 143 -11.77 -3.61 13.60
CA HIS A 143 -12.82 -3.79 14.57
C HIS A 143 -14.09 -4.35 13.95
N GLN A 144 -15.03 -4.76 14.81
CA GLN A 144 -16.39 -5.11 14.44
C GLN A 144 -17.37 -4.26 15.24
N ASN A 145 -18.37 -3.74 14.56
CA ASN A 145 -19.37 -2.87 15.17
C ASN A 145 -20.47 -3.67 15.90
N SER A 146 -21.25 -2.96 16.70
CA SER A 146 -22.45 -3.49 17.34
C SER A 146 -23.44 -2.37 17.60
N TYR A 147 -24.73 -2.63 17.38
CA TYR A 147 -25.78 -1.66 17.65
C TYR A 147 -27.01 -2.32 18.28
N THR A 148 -27.87 -1.53 18.91
CA THR A 148 -29.06 -2.03 19.62
C THR A 148 -30.13 -2.58 18.67
N GLN A 149 -30.21 -2.06 17.44
CA GLN A 149 -31.13 -2.55 16.40
C GLN A 149 -30.39 -3.56 15.52
N GLU A 150 -30.89 -4.78 15.48
CA GLU A 150 -30.32 -5.88 14.70
C GLU A 150 -30.25 -5.59 13.19
N SER A 151 -31.21 -4.81 12.65
CA SER A 151 -31.26 -4.44 11.24
C SER A 151 -30.11 -3.55 10.76
N VAL A 152 -29.33 -2.98 11.68
CA VAL A 152 -28.18 -2.13 11.35
C VAL A 152 -27.03 -2.98 10.86
N LYS A 153 -26.53 -2.67 9.66
CA LYS A 153 -25.49 -3.42 8.96
C LYS A 153 -24.54 -2.54 8.14
N GLY A 154 -23.52 -3.12 7.57
CA GLY A 154 -22.58 -2.54 6.62
C GLY A 154 -21.28 -2.02 7.25
N PRO A 155 -20.12 -2.25 6.59
CA PRO A 155 -18.84 -1.76 7.05
C PRO A 155 -18.76 -0.23 7.00
N GLN A 156 -18.04 0.35 7.97
CA GLN A 156 -17.89 1.80 8.11
C GLN A 156 -16.48 2.16 8.59
N VAL A 157 -15.87 3.18 8.00
CA VAL A 157 -14.54 3.64 8.39
C VAL A 157 -14.63 4.95 9.18
N PHE A 158 -13.98 4.95 10.35
CA PHE A 158 -13.84 6.12 11.21
C PHE A 158 -12.44 6.71 11.08
N TYR A 159 -12.37 8.05 11.16
CA TYR A 159 -11.11 8.80 11.14
C TYR A 159 -11.12 9.92 12.19
N TYR A 160 -9.93 10.37 12.62
CA TYR A 160 -9.85 11.53 13.50
C TYR A 160 -10.37 12.77 12.81
N LYS A 161 -11.32 13.47 13.43
CA LYS A 161 -12.08 14.59 12.85
C LYS A 161 -11.20 15.70 12.26
N ASP A 162 -9.99 15.91 12.82
CA ASP A 162 -9.06 16.97 12.41
C ASP A 162 -7.94 16.44 11.49
N SER A 163 -7.96 15.14 11.12
CA SER A 163 -6.96 14.54 10.25
C SER A 163 -7.40 14.56 8.77
N VAL A 164 -6.74 15.38 7.97
CA VAL A 164 -6.95 15.44 6.52
C VAL A 164 -6.53 14.12 5.85
N GLU A 165 -5.35 13.62 6.20
CA GLU A 165 -4.82 12.36 5.65
C GLU A 165 -5.63 11.15 6.12
N GLY A 166 -6.04 11.11 7.39
CA GLY A 166 -6.94 10.08 7.90
C GLY A 166 -8.28 10.08 7.17
N LYS A 167 -8.83 11.24 6.80
CA LYS A 167 -10.06 11.34 5.99
C LYS A 167 -9.88 10.75 4.60
N LYS A 168 -8.75 11.01 3.93
CA LYS A 168 -8.46 10.46 2.60
C LYS A 168 -8.31 8.94 2.66
N LEU A 169 -7.53 8.43 3.63
CA LEU A 169 -7.36 6.99 3.85
C LEU A 169 -8.71 6.31 4.15
N ALA A 170 -9.54 6.93 4.99
CA ALA A 170 -10.88 6.42 5.29
C ALA A 170 -11.76 6.37 4.03
N ALA A 171 -11.69 7.37 3.15
CA ALA A 171 -12.47 7.41 1.92
C ALA A 171 -12.07 6.27 0.96
N SER A 172 -10.76 6.06 0.73
CA SER A 172 -10.28 4.98 -0.15
C SER A 172 -10.68 3.59 0.38
N ILE A 173 -10.59 3.35 1.70
CA ILE A 173 -11.01 2.05 2.27
C ILE A 173 -12.53 1.89 2.23
N GLN A 174 -13.30 2.95 2.49
CA GLN A 174 -14.77 2.89 2.42
C GLN A 174 -15.24 2.56 1.00
N GLU A 175 -14.65 3.19 -0.01
CA GLU A 175 -14.94 2.91 -1.41
C GLU A 175 -14.63 1.45 -1.77
N ALA A 176 -13.52 0.91 -1.29
CA ALA A 176 -13.20 -0.51 -1.47
C ALA A 176 -14.19 -1.45 -0.76
N PHE A 177 -14.71 -1.08 0.41
CA PHE A 177 -15.81 -1.81 1.06
C PHE A 177 -17.08 -1.80 0.22
N ASP A 178 -17.45 -0.63 -0.34
CA ASP A 178 -18.65 -0.48 -1.15
C ASP A 178 -18.57 -1.35 -2.42
N LEU A 179 -17.38 -1.53 -3.00
CA LEU A 179 -17.18 -2.45 -4.13
C LEU A 179 -17.37 -3.92 -3.76
N VAL A 180 -17.09 -4.32 -2.51
CA VAL A 180 -17.24 -5.72 -2.04
C VAL A 180 -18.66 -6.03 -1.60
N ILE A 181 -19.31 -5.09 -0.91
CA ILE A 181 -20.67 -5.26 -0.36
C ILE A 181 -21.74 -4.90 -1.38
N GLY A 182 -21.42 -4.02 -2.33
CA GLY A 182 -22.36 -3.49 -3.32
C GLY A 182 -23.31 -2.43 -2.74
N ASP A 183 -24.38 -2.16 -3.48
CA ASP A 183 -25.34 -1.08 -3.17
C ASP A 183 -26.08 -1.24 -1.83
N GLU A 184 -25.91 -2.37 -1.16
CA GLU A 184 -26.48 -2.59 0.18
C GLU A 184 -25.74 -1.84 1.28
N ASN A 185 -24.47 -1.43 1.05
CA ASN A 185 -23.76 -0.60 2.01
C ASN A 185 -24.15 0.87 1.89
N THR A 186 -24.91 1.35 2.84
CA THR A 186 -25.33 2.77 2.91
C THR A 186 -24.44 3.59 3.87
N ARG A 187 -23.35 3.02 4.36
CA ARG A 187 -22.45 3.66 5.30
C ARG A 187 -21.48 4.58 4.57
N THR A 188 -21.17 5.70 5.23
CA THR A 188 -20.15 6.65 4.78
C THR A 188 -19.06 6.80 5.84
N ILE A 189 -17.92 7.31 5.47
CA ILE A 189 -16.85 7.62 6.44
C ILE A 189 -17.36 8.52 7.56
N LYS A 190 -16.87 8.31 8.79
CA LYS A 190 -17.38 9.03 9.95
C LYS A 190 -16.26 9.70 10.74
N PRO A 191 -16.28 11.04 10.94
CA PRO A 191 -15.34 11.71 11.82
C PRO A 191 -15.59 11.32 13.27
N ASN A 192 -14.51 11.13 14.03
CA ASN A 192 -14.57 10.85 15.46
C ASN A 192 -13.46 11.62 16.20
N GLY A 193 -13.76 12.21 17.33
CA GLY A 193 -12.84 12.95 18.19
C GLY A 193 -12.65 12.34 19.58
N GLU A 194 -13.14 11.12 19.81
CA GLU A 194 -13.20 10.51 21.13
C GLU A 194 -12.43 9.19 21.22
N TYR A 195 -12.31 8.44 20.10
CA TYR A 195 -11.60 7.17 20.13
C TYR A 195 -10.12 7.38 20.43
N TYR A 196 -9.66 6.70 21.47
CA TYR A 196 -8.32 6.91 22.03
C TYR A 196 -7.22 6.81 20.97
N LEU A 197 -7.23 5.77 20.14
CA LEU A 197 -6.21 5.57 19.10
C LEU A 197 -6.25 6.67 18.04
N LEU A 198 -7.45 7.10 17.62
CA LEU A 198 -7.58 8.19 16.63
C LEU A 198 -7.01 9.51 17.16
N VAL A 199 -7.24 9.81 18.44
CA VAL A 199 -6.81 11.07 19.06
C VAL A 199 -5.30 11.10 19.33
N HIS A 200 -4.71 9.94 19.66
CA HIS A 200 -3.31 9.87 20.13
C HIS A 200 -2.35 9.28 19.09
N SER A 201 -2.84 8.88 17.91
CA SER A 201 -1.97 8.35 16.86
C SER A 201 -0.98 9.41 16.36
N PRO A 202 0.31 9.07 16.25
CA PRO A 202 1.33 9.97 15.69
C PRO A 202 1.29 10.07 14.16
N MET A 203 0.48 9.22 13.49
CA MET A 203 0.35 9.11 12.05
C MET A 203 -1.12 9.11 11.62
N PRO A 204 -1.45 9.24 10.33
CA PRO A 204 -2.79 9.01 9.83
C PRO A 204 -3.28 7.62 10.23
N LEU A 205 -4.36 7.56 11.01
CA LEU A 205 -4.97 6.33 11.50
C LEU A 205 -6.46 6.33 11.19
N VAL A 206 -6.97 5.17 10.80
CA VAL A 206 -8.40 4.91 10.65
C VAL A 206 -8.82 3.67 11.44
N ILE A 207 -10.09 3.61 11.83
CA ILE A 207 -10.70 2.42 12.42
C ILE A 207 -11.71 1.88 11.42
N CYS A 208 -11.50 0.65 10.99
CA CYS A 208 -12.38 -0.10 10.10
C CYS A 208 -13.32 -0.95 10.94
N GLU A 209 -14.59 -0.57 11.02
CA GLU A 209 -15.67 -1.39 11.55
C GLU A 209 -16.20 -2.26 10.40
N CYS A 210 -15.74 -3.52 10.35
CA CYS A 210 -15.88 -4.39 9.17
C CYS A 210 -17.30 -4.96 8.97
N GLY A 211 -18.18 -4.78 9.94
CA GLY A 211 -19.58 -5.19 9.94
C GLY A 211 -20.13 -5.25 11.36
N PHE A 212 -21.39 -5.59 11.52
CA PHE A 212 -22.08 -5.56 12.80
C PHE A 212 -22.27 -6.97 13.39
N LEU A 213 -21.63 -7.24 14.52
CA LEU A 213 -21.81 -8.50 15.28
C LEU A 213 -23.19 -8.62 15.93
N SER A 214 -23.94 -7.53 15.99
CA SER A 214 -25.35 -7.50 16.41
C SER A 214 -26.33 -7.84 15.29
N ASN A 215 -25.90 -7.86 14.02
CA ASN A 215 -26.68 -8.30 12.88
C ASN A 215 -26.43 -9.79 12.61
N TRP A 216 -27.48 -10.61 12.55
CA TRP A 216 -27.36 -12.06 12.44
C TRP A 216 -26.68 -12.50 11.14
N GLU A 217 -26.99 -11.87 10.02
CA GLU A 217 -26.41 -12.25 8.73
C GLU A 217 -24.95 -11.83 8.65
N GLU A 218 -24.60 -10.61 9.10
CA GLU A 218 -23.20 -10.18 9.12
C GLU A 218 -22.36 -10.98 10.13
N ALA A 219 -22.88 -11.28 11.32
CA ALA A 219 -22.19 -12.10 12.31
C ALA A 219 -21.87 -13.50 11.78
N LYS A 220 -22.76 -14.11 10.97
CA LYS A 220 -22.46 -15.37 10.28
C LYS A 220 -21.36 -15.23 9.24
N LEU A 221 -21.43 -14.19 8.39
CA LEU A 221 -20.44 -13.94 7.36
C LEU A 221 -19.06 -13.67 7.96
N LEU A 222 -18.99 -12.78 8.95
CA LEU A 222 -17.76 -12.39 9.67
C LEU A 222 -17.08 -13.58 10.38
N ALA A 223 -17.82 -14.62 10.73
CA ALA A 223 -17.29 -15.86 11.30
C ALA A 223 -16.63 -16.76 10.23
N THR A 224 -16.73 -16.45 8.93
CA THR A 224 -16.21 -17.29 7.85
C THR A 224 -14.89 -16.78 7.29
N PRO A 225 -13.87 -17.65 7.08
CA PRO A 225 -12.61 -17.25 6.46
C PRO A 225 -12.78 -16.63 5.06
N THR A 226 -13.77 -17.08 4.30
CA THR A 226 -14.04 -16.55 2.95
C THR A 226 -14.41 -15.08 2.99
N TYR A 227 -15.34 -14.71 3.87
CA TYR A 227 -15.76 -13.30 4.00
C TYR A 227 -14.67 -12.44 4.63
N GLN A 228 -13.98 -12.94 5.66
CA GLN A 228 -12.84 -12.27 6.28
C GLN A 228 -11.75 -11.93 5.25
N LYS A 229 -11.43 -12.85 4.32
CA LYS A 229 -10.49 -12.60 3.22
C LYS A 229 -11.00 -11.55 2.24
N SER A 230 -12.30 -11.52 1.94
CA SER A 230 -12.89 -10.50 1.08
C SER A 230 -12.80 -9.11 1.71
N ILE A 231 -13.13 -8.98 2.99
CA ILE A 231 -12.98 -7.76 3.78
C ILE A 231 -11.50 -7.33 3.85
N ALA A 232 -10.60 -8.26 4.14
CA ALA A 232 -9.16 -7.98 4.19
C ALA A 232 -8.62 -7.49 2.85
N LYS A 233 -9.06 -8.09 1.75
CA LYS A 233 -8.72 -7.62 0.39
C LYS A 233 -9.22 -6.20 0.14
N ALA A 234 -10.44 -5.87 0.53
CA ALA A 234 -10.97 -4.51 0.40
C ALA A 234 -10.14 -3.50 1.20
N ILE A 235 -9.80 -3.80 2.46
CA ILE A 235 -8.93 -2.94 3.28
C ILE A 235 -7.57 -2.76 2.58
N GLY A 236 -6.94 -3.86 2.14
CA GLY A 236 -5.65 -3.82 1.45
C GLY A 236 -5.68 -3.00 0.16
N GLN A 237 -6.72 -3.16 -0.66
CA GLN A 237 -6.90 -2.38 -1.90
C GLN A 237 -7.09 -0.88 -1.61
N GLY A 238 -7.92 -0.52 -0.63
CA GLY A 238 -8.10 0.87 -0.23
C GLY A 238 -6.81 1.51 0.31
N ILE A 239 -5.98 0.75 1.04
CA ILE A 239 -4.64 1.20 1.48
C ILE A 239 -3.74 1.46 0.27
N LEU A 240 -3.65 0.52 -0.69
CA LEU A 240 -2.81 0.68 -1.89
C LEU A 240 -3.26 1.87 -2.73
N GLU A 241 -4.54 2.07 -2.91
CA GLU A 241 -5.09 3.20 -3.64
C GLU A 241 -4.76 4.54 -2.96
N TYR A 242 -4.93 4.63 -1.65
CA TYR A 242 -4.51 5.81 -0.90
C TYR A 242 -3.02 6.10 -1.09
N LEU A 243 -2.14 5.09 -0.94
CA LEU A 243 -0.70 5.26 -1.09
C LEU A 243 -0.30 5.68 -2.51
N ALA A 244 -0.98 5.15 -3.54
CA ALA A 244 -0.76 5.53 -4.94
C ALA A 244 -1.18 6.99 -5.20
N ASN A 245 -2.35 7.41 -4.70
CA ASN A 245 -2.86 8.77 -4.84
C ASN A 245 -1.96 9.81 -4.15
N GLU A 246 -1.34 9.46 -3.02
CA GLU A 246 -0.37 10.30 -2.32
C GLU A 246 1.07 10.19 -2.91
N LYS A 247 1.24 9.50 -4.05
CA LYS A 247 2.55 9.28 -4.74
C LYS A 247 3.61 8.66 -3.83
N ARG A 248 3.20 7.76 -2.98
CA ARG A 248 4.08 7.05 -2.04
C ARG A 248 4.51 5.66 -2.55
N LEU A 249 3.79 5.09 -3.55
CA LEU A 249 4.13 3.83 -4.22
C LEU A 249 5.14 3.97 -5.35
#